data_649dfad6a75e12b3ed4686de1d8fd1cb
#
_entry.id   649dfad6a75e12b3ed4686de1d8fd1cb
#
_cell.length_a   1.000
_cell.length_b   1.000
_cell.length_c   1.000
_cell.angle_alpha   90.00
_cell.angle_beta   90.00
_cell.angle_gamma   90.00
#
_symmetry.space_group_name_H-M   'P 1'
#
loop_
_entity.id
_entity.type
_entity.pdbx_description
1 polymer ?
#
loop_
_entity_poly.entity_id
_entity_poly.type
_entity_poly.pdbx_seq_one_letter_code
_entity_poly.pdbx_strand_id
1 'polypeptide(L)'
;YNMADFTIPKHGEICWRELNTQNLEKAKEFYQELLGWTLEQSKATEFEYPEIYIGGKPSGGMMRITEEWGENWENIPPAWMSYIAVD
;
A
#
# COMPACT_ATOMS: atom_id res chain seq x y z
N TYR A 1 1.47 3.21 15.49
CA TYR A 1 1.64 1.74 15.31
C TYR A 1 2.52 1.20 16.42
N ASN A 2 2.03 0.18 17.08
CA ASN A 2 2.71 -0.48 18.19
C ASN A 2 3.08 -1.90 17.74
N MET A 3 4.29 -2.33 18.05
CA MET A 3 4.74 -3.70 17.71
C MET A 3 3.84 -4.79 18.30
N ALA A 4 3.16 -4.50 19.42
CA ALA A 4 2.21 -5.45 20.00
C ALA A 4 0.99 -5.71 19.13
N ASP A 5 0.69 -4.80 18.21
CA ASP A 5 -0.45 -4.94 17.31
C ASP A 5 -0.10 -5.69 16.02
N PHE A 6 1.19 -5.96 15.82
CA PHE A 6 1.65 -6.66 14.63
C PHE A 6 1.57 -8.17 14.84
N THR A 7 0.85 -8.84 13.97
CA THR A 7 0.75 -10.29 13.96
C THR A 7 1.50 -10.83 12.75
N ILE A 8 2.44 -11.73 13.00
CA ILE A 8 3.20 -12.35 11.91
C ILE A 8 2.25 -13.23 11.10
N PRO A 9 2.08 -12.98 9.79
CA PRO A 9 1.17 -13.79 8.98
C PRO A 9 1.68 -15.21 8.84
N LYS A 10 0.73 -16.15 8.78
CA LYS A 10 1.02 -17.56 8.59
C LYS A 10 1.20 -17.86 7.11
N HIS A 11 1.92 -18.93 6.83
CA HIS A 11 2.08 -19.40 5.46
C HIS A 11 0.71 -19.56 4.78
N GLY A 12 0.59 -18.96 3.60
CA GLY A 12 -0.64 -19.01 2.83
C GLY A 12 -1.65 -17.90 3.10
N GLU A 13 -1.43 -17.08 4.13
CA GLU A 13 -2.32 -15.95 4.40
C GLU A 13 -2.02 -14.78 3.48
N ILE A 14 -3.06 -14.03 3.13
CA ILE A 14 -2.89 -12.75 2.44
C ILE A 14 -2.41 -11.75 3.49
N CYS A 15 -1.14 -11.36 3.39
CA CYS A 15 -0.49 -10.56 4.43
C CYS A 15 -0.43 -9.06 4.12
N TRP A 16 -0.56 -8.68 2.86
CA TRP A 16 -0.38 -7.29 2.45
C TRP A 16 -1.15 -6.99 1.18
N ARG A 17 -1.62 -5.75 1.06
CA ARG A 17 -2.29 -5.27 -0.15
C ARG A 17 -1.61 -3.99 -0.58
N GLU A 18 -1.45 -3.82 -1.86
CA GLU A 18 -0.79 -2.63 -2.38
C GLU A 18 -1.56 -2.07 -3.56
N LEU A 19 -1.84 -0.78 -3.50
CA LEU A 19 -2.41 -0.06 -4.62
C LEU A 19 -1.30 0.54 -5.46
N ASN A 20 -1.31 0.26 -6.76
CA ASN A 20 -0.38 0.86 -7.70
C ASN A 20 -1.17 1.84 -8.57
N THR A 21 -0.74 3.09 -8.63
CA THR A 21 -1.45 4.12 -9.38
C THR A 21 -0.50 5.23 -9.82
N GLN A 22 -0.77 5.85 -10.97
CA GLN A 22 -0.03 7.02 -11.42
C GLN A 22 -0.40 8.26 -10.61
N ASN A 23 -1.63 8.33 -10.09
CA ASN A 23 -2.09 9.49 -9.35
C ASN A 23 -2.26 9.17 -7.86
N LEU A 24 -1.14 9.13 -7.18
CA LEU A 24 -1.11 8.76 -5.78
C LEU A 24 -1.86 9.75 -4.88
N GLU A 25 -1.78 11.04 -5.17
CA GLU A 25 -2.43 12.08 -4.37
C GLU A 25 -3.95 11.91 -4.38
N LYS A 26 -4.53 11.67 -5.56
CA LYS A 26 -5.97 11.45 -5.67
C LYS A 26 -6.40 10.16 -4.98
N ALA A 27 -5.59 9.12 -5.08
CA ALA A 27 -5.90 7.86 -4.43
C ALA A 27 -5.90 8.01 -2.90
N LYS A 28 -4.92 8.71 -2.36
CA LYS A 28 -4.83 8.99 -0.92
C LYS A 28 -6.06 9.73 -0.45
N GLU A 29 -6.40 10.82 -1.13
CA GLU A 29 -7.56 11.64 -0.78
C GLU A 29 -8.86 10.83 -0.85
N PHE A 30 -9.05 10.08 -1.92
CA PHE A 30 -10.25 9.28 -2.13
C PHE A 30 -10.48 8.27 -1.01
N TYR A 31 -9.45 7.50 -0.69
CA TYR A 31 -9.60 6.44 0.31
C TYR A 31 -9.66 6.96 1.74
N GLN A 32 -8.96 8.07 2.03
CA GLN A 32 -9.08 8.71 3.34
C GLN A 32 -10.49 9.22 3.57
N GLU A 33 -11.08 9.86 2.58
CA GLU A 33 -12.43 10.41 2.71
C GLU A 33 -13.51 9.32 2.72
N LEU A 34 -13.38 8.34 1.83
CA LEU A 34 -14.40 7.31 1.68
C LEU A 34 -14.39 6.30 2.81
N LEU A 35 -13.20 5.84 3.20
CA LEU A 35 -13.06 4.71 4.13
C LEU A 35 -12.44 5.09 5.47
N GLY A 36 -12.02 6.33 5.62
CA GLY A 36 -11.41 6.78 6.87
C GLY A 36 -10.05 6.17 7.16
N TRP A 37 -9.36 5.69 6.12
CA TRP A 37 -8.02 5.13 6.30
C TRP A 37 -7.03 6.21 6.71
N THR A 38 -6.05 5.84 7.53
CA THR A 38 -4.93 6.71 7.86
C THR A 38 -3.74 6.29 7.00
N LEU A 39 -3.05 7.26 6.43
CA LEU A 39 -1.90 7.01 5.57
C LEU A 39 -0.67 7.67 6.18
N GLU A 40 0.41 6.89 6.32
CA GLU A 40 1.66 7.38 6.85
C GLU A 40 2.82 6.91 5.98
N GLN A 41 3.78 7.81 5.71
CA GLN A 41 4.96 7.43 4.94
C GLN A 41 5.72 6.32 5.65
N SER A 42 6.07 5.28 4.91
CA SER A 42 6.86 4.17 5.45
C SER A 42 8.22 4.65 5.94
N LYS A 43 8.61 4.18 7.11
CA LYS A 43 9.95 4.44 7.66
C LYS A 43 10.98 3.44 7.16
N ALA A 44 10.51 2.38 6.50
CA ALA A 44 11.39 1.33 5.98
C ALA A 44 11.96 1.64 4.61
N THR A 45 11.45 2.67 3.93
CA THR A 45 11.89 3.04 2.59
C THR A 45 12.19 4.52 2.51
N GLU A 46 13.06 4.91 1.58
CA GLU A 46 13.36 6.32 1.31
C GLU A 46 12.45 6.89 0.23
N PHE A 47 11.88 6.03 -0.62
CA PHE A 47 10.94 6.49 -1.64
C PHE A 47 9.53 6.64 -1.06
N GLU A 48 8.70 7.37 -1.77
CA GLU A 48 7.31 7.60 -1.34
C GLU A 48 6.54 6.28 -1.35
N TYR A 49 6.13 5.84 -0.16
CA TYR A 49 5.35 4.63 0.02
C TYR A 49 4.42 4.81 1.22
N PRO A 50 3.26 5.42 1.00
CA PRO A 50 2.29 5.57 2.10
C PRO A 50 1.80 4.22 2.56
N GLU A 51 1.93 3.96 3.85
CA GLU A 51 1.37 2.75 4.46
C GLU A 51 -0.05 3.02 4.91
N ILE A 52 -0.93 2.04 4.70
CA ILE A 52 -2.34 2.13 5.02
C ILE A 52 -2.56 1.56 6.41
N TYR A 53 -3.18 2.36 7.29
CA TYR A 53 -3.55 1.93 8.63
C TYR A 53 -5.06 1.91 8.75
N ILE A 54 -5.60 0.76 9.14
CA ILE A 54 -7.03 0.57 9.34
C ILE A 54 -7.23 0.18 10.79
N GLY A 55 -7.93 1.05 11.54
CA GLY A 55 -8.10 0.83 12.97
C GLY A 55 -6.78 0.76 13.73
N GLY A 56 -5.79 1.53 13.28
CA GLY A 56 -4.46 1.55 13.89
C GLY A 56 -3.53 0.42 13.51
N LYS A 57 -3.97 -0.46 12.60
CA LYS A 57 -3.15 -1.60 12.17
C LYS A 57 -2.60 -1.39 10.75
N PRO A 58 -1.31 -1.66 10.52
CA PRO A 58 -0.77 -1.61 9.16
C PRO A 58 -1.41 -2.70 8.31
N SER A 59 -1.98 -2.32 7.19
CA SER A 59 -2.78 -3.23 6.37
C SER A 59 -2.32 -3.32 4.92
N GLY A 60 -1.59 -2.33 4.45
CA GLY A 60 -1.14 -2.31 3.07
C GLY A 60 -0.37 -1.04 2.77
N GLY A 61 -0.17 -0.78 1.49
CA GLY A 61 0.54 0.41 1.06
C GLY A 61 0.07 0.89 -0.29
N MET A 62 0.59 2.01 -0.70
CA MET A 62 0.32 2.58 -2.01
C MET A 62 1.65 2.90 -2.69
N MET A 63 1.73 2.65 -3.98
CA MET A 63 2.93 2.92 -4.75
C MET A 63 2.59 3.64 -6.04
N ARG A 64 3.39 4.66 -6.36
CA ARG A 64 3.21 5.42 -7.57
C ARG A 64 3.81 4.66 -8.76
N ILE A 65 3.02 4.51 -9.81
CA ILE A 65 3.51 4.00 -11.08
C ILE A 65 4.24 5.14 -11.77
N THR A 66 5.52 4.94 -12.09
CA THR A 66 6.37 5.94 -12.71
C THR A 66 7.03 5.38 -13.95
N GLU A 67 7.81 6.22 -14.63
CA GLU A 67 8.56 5.81 -15.82
C GLU A 67 9.53 4.66 -15.56
N GLU A 68 9.91 4.45 -14.31
CA GLU A 68 10.77 3.32 -13.92
C GLU A 68 10.11 1.97 -14.14
N TRP A 69 8.77 1.97 -14.31
CA TRP A 69 7.99 0.76 -14.56
C TRP A 69 8.07 0.29 -16.01
N GLY A 70 8.72 1.05 -16.90
CA GLY A 70 8.90 0.71 -18.30
C GLY A 70 8.29 1.74 -19.25
N GLU A 71 8.47 1.50 -20.56
CA GLU A 71 8.04 2.47 -21.58
C GLU A 71 6.54 2.73 -21.61
N ASN A 72 5.73 1.74 -21.25
CA ASN A 72 4.27 1.88 -21.28
C ASN A 72 3.68 2.22 -19.91
N TRP A 73 4.46 2.80 -19.03
CA TRP A 73 4.01 3.07 -17.66
C TRP A 73 2.74 3.92 -17.59
N GLU A 74 2.55 4.83 -18.53
CA GLU A 74 1.37 5.70 -18.55
C GLU A 74 0.09 4.93 -18.84
N ASN A 75 0.20 3.76 -19.47
CA ASN A 75 -0.93 2.92 -19.86
C ASN A 75 -1.19 1.78 -18.88
N ILE A 76 -0.39 1.65 -17.81
CA ILE A 76 -0.63 0.63 -16.80
C ILE A 76 -1.86 1.04 -15.98
N PRO A 77 -2.91 0.23 -15.93
CA PRO A 77 -4.10 0.59 -15.17
C PRO A 77 -3.83 0.55 -13.67
N PRO A 78 -4.47 1.44 -12.89
CA PRO A 78 -4.40 1.34 -11.43
C PRO A 78 -4.95 0.00 -11.00
N ALA A 79 -4.30 -0.64 -10.03
CA ALA A 79 -4.73 -1.95 -9.58
C ALA A 79 -4.31 -2.22 -8.14
N TRP A 80 -5.12 -3.01 -7.47
CA TRP A 80 -4.77 -3.56 -6.16
C TRP A 80 -4.07 -4.89 -6.35
N MET A 81 -2.99 -5.09 -5.63
CA MET A 81 -2.23 -6.34 -5.63
C MET A 81 -2.23 -6.92 -4.22
N SER A 82 -2.31 -8.24 -4.12
CA SER A 82 -2.26 -8.94 -2.85
C SER A 82 -0.98 -9.75 -2.75
N TYR A 83 -0.41 -9.77 -1.56
CA TYR A 83 0.81 -10.53 -1.28
C TYR A 83 0.47 -11.65 -0.31
N ILE A 84 0.99 -12.83 -0.58
CA ILE A 84 0.73 -14.03 0.21
C ILE A 84 1.99 -14.39 0.97
N ALA A 85 1.86 -14.62 2.28
CA ALA A 85 2.99 -15.03 3.11
C ALA A 85 3.41 -16.45 2.77
N VAL A 86 4.72 -16.68 2.62
CA VAL A 86 5.26 -18.01 2.36
C VAL A 86 6.46 -18.23 3.27
N ASP A 87 6.66 -19.48 3.64
CA ASP A 87 7.81 -19.86 4.47
C ASP A 87 9.10 -19.91 3.64
#